data_6c945dd3f4ea0b19cb15f656ee19bb08
#
_entry.id   6c945dd3f4ea0b19cb15f656ee19bb08
#
_cell.length_a   1.000
_cell.length_b   1.000
_cell.length_c   1.000
_cell.angle_alpha   90.00
_cell.angle_beta   90.00
_cell.angle_gamma   90.00
#
_symmetry.space_group_name_H-M   'P 1'
#
loop_
_entity.id
_entity.type
_entity.pdbx_description
1 polymer ?
#
loop_
_entity_poly.entity_id
_entity_poly.type
_entity_poly.pdbx_seq_one_letter_code
_entity_poly.pdbx_strand_id
1 'polypeptide(L)'
;MRVIFTCGGTAGHVNPALALAGYMKEKAPETAVLFVGTPTGMERELVAKAGYDYAAVEVSSFQRKLNAAGIRHNLHTVRVLASSGRQARAILRQFRPDLVVGTGGYASYPMVKAAARAGIPTAVHESNMVPGLTTKLLESYADVIMVGFEDCRQHYKHPERIAVTGTPVRGDFFRLSREEARKKLGFDDEAPLVVSFWGSLGASHMNECMVDFFRREDAEGYPFRHIHAVGKGGWEAMEQKLRELGLPKSDRLDVRQYIYDMDVVMAAADVVLCRAGASTISELTALGKPTVMVPSPYVTNNHQEKNARLLEKHGGAVVITEPESSGDGLYKAVEAILSDNEKRTSMARAMKELGIPDATARIYDTVMAMVRK
;
A
#
# COMPACT_ATOMS: atom_id res chain seq x y z
N MET A 1 -7.83 6.45 26.91
CA MET A 1 -8.69 6.14 25.75
C MET A 1 -8.55 4.67 25.36
N ARG A 2 -9.60 4.06 24.82
CA ARG A 2 -9.63 2.65 24.42
C ARG A 2 -10.00 2.58 22.93
N VAL A 3 -9.15 2.07 22.07
CA VAL A 3 -9.36 2.06 20.61
C VAL A 3 -9.29 0.63 20.07
N ILE A 4 -10.25 0.26 19.24
CA ILE A 4 -10.20 -0.95 18.43
C ILE A 4 -9.79 -0.60 17.02
N PHE A 5 -8.72 -1.22 16.53
CA PHE A 5 -8.38 -1.28 15.12
C PHE A 5 -8.86 -2.59 14.52
N THR A 6 -9.52 -2.53 13.36
CA THR A 6 -9.97 -3.74 12.67
C THR A 6 -9.50 -3.75 11.23
N CYS A 7 -8.75 -4.80 10.88
CA CYS A 7 -8.09 -4.93 9.58
C CYS A 7 -7.91 -6.40 9.22
N GLY A 8 -7.54 -6.69 7.99
CA GLY A 8 -7.17 -8.05 7.60
C GLY A 8 -6.97 -8.27 6.11
N GLY A 9 -6.45 -9.43 5.79
CA GLY A 9 -6.27 -9.94 4.44
C GLY A 9 -4.97 -9.54 3.75
N THR A 10 -4.49 -8.32 3.89
CA THR A 10 -3.23 -7.87 3.26
C THR A 10 -2.47 -6.89 4.15
N ALA A 11 -1.15 -6.80 3.96
CA ALA A 11 -0.31 -5.82 4.65
C ALA A 11 -0.76 -4.36 4.37
N GLY A 12 -1.32 -4.10 3.18
CA GLY A 12 -1.87 -2.79 2.83
C GLY A 12 -3.03 -2.33 3.70
N HIS A 13 -3.76 -3.26 4.33
CA HIS A 13 -4.79 -2.94 5.31
C HIS A 13 -4.24 -2.87 6.75
N VAL A 14 -3.23 -3.68 7.05
CA VAL A 14 -2.67 -3.78 8.42
C VAL A 14 -1.73 -2.62 8.74
N ASN A 15 -0.86 -2.26 7.81
CA ASN A 15 0.15 -1.23 8.03
C ASN A 15 -0.42 0.15 8.38
N PRO A 16 -1.48 0.67 7.73
CA PRO A 16 -2.11 1.93 8.14
C PRO A 16 -2.64 1.89 9.58
N ALA A 17 -3.22 0.75 9.99
CA ALA A 17 -3.71 0.57 11.36
C ALA A 17 -2.56 0.57 12.37
N LEU A 18 -1.47 -0.14 12.08
CA LEU A 18 -0.27 -0.18 12.92
C LEU A 18 0.38 1.19 13.04
N ALA A 19 0.49 1.92 11.93
CA ALA A 19 1.06 3.27 11.92
C ALA A 19 0.26 4.23 12.80
N LEU A 20 -1.08 4.21 12.67
CA LEU A 20 -1.95 5.06 13.50
C LEU A 20 -1.92 4.64 14.98
N ALA A 21 -1.93 3.34 15.27
CA ALA A 21 -1.83 2.83 16.64
C ALA A 21 -0.51 3.25 17.31
N GLY A 22 0.61 3.15 16.58
CA GLY A 22 1.92 3.62 17.05
C GLY A 22 1.93 5.11 17.34
N TYR A 23 1.40 5.92 16.42
CA TYR A 23 1.30 7.36 16.61
C TYR A 23 0.40 7.74 17.79
N MET A 24 -0.73 7.04 17.97
CA MET A 24 -1.60 7.23 19.14
C MET A 24 -0.87 6.92 20.45
N LYS A 25 -0.06 5.85 20.50
CA LYS A 25 0.74 5.50 21.67
C LYS A 25 1.85 6.51 21.95
N GLU A 26 2.45 7.07 20.91
CA GLU A 26 3.43 8.15 21.04
C GLU A 26 2.81 9.42 21.66
N LYS A 27 1.62 9.81 21.20
CA LYS A 27 0.89 11.00 21.71
C LYS A 27 0.23 10.81 23.06
N ALA A 28 -0.23 9.58 23.36
CA ALA A 28 -0.95 9.24 24.59
C ALA A 28 -0.62 7.78 24.99
N PRO A 29 0.50 7.55 25.71
CA PRO A 29 1.00 6.22 26.06
C PRO A 29 0.00 5.32 26.82
N GLU A 30 -0.92 5.92 27.55
CA GLU A 30 -1.99 5.24 28.31
C GLU A 30 -3.13 4.72 27.40
N THR A 31 -3.14 5.02 26.11
CA THR A 31 -4.17 4.53 25.19
C THR A 31 -4.15 3.01 25.10
N ALA A 32 -5.24 2.35 25.49
CA ALA A 32 -5.41 0.92 25.32
C ALA A 32 -5.81 0.62 23.87
N VAL A 33 -5.03 -0.21 23.20
CA VAL A 33 -5.23 -0.59 21.79
C VAL A 33 -5.51 -2.09 21.71
N LEU A 34 -6.58 -2.45 20.99
CA LEU A 34 -6.90 -3.84 20.63
C LEU A 34 -7.05 -3.93 19.12
N PHE A 35 -6.37 -4.88 18.51
CA PHE A 35 -6.57 -5.23 17.11
C PHE A 35 -7.59 -6.36 16.97
N VAL A 36 -8.44 -6.26 15.95
CA VAL A 36 -9.41 -7.31 15.61
C VAL A 36 -9.26 -7.67 14.12
N GLY A 37 -9.03 -8.94 13.86
CA GLY A 37 -8.86 -9.47 12.50
C GLY A 37 -9.40 -10.90 12.40
N THR A 38 -8.88 -11.69 11.46
CA THR A 38 -9.28 -13.09 11.27
C THR A 38 -8.45 -14.04 12.13
N PRO A 39 -8.94 -15.25 12.45
CA PRO A 39 -8.19 -16.18 13.30
C PRO A 39 -6.83 -16.61 12.74
N THR A 40 -6.70 -16.68 11.40
CA THR A 40 -5.55 -17.24 10.68
C THR A 40 -4.92 -16.28 9.66
N GLY A 41 -5.32 -14.99 9.66
CA GLY A 41 -4.80 -14.01 8.71
C GLY A 41 -3.38 -13.53 9.08
N MET A 42 -2.67 -12.98 8.09
CA MET A 42 -1.33 -12.39 8.27
C MET A 42 -1.31 -11.24 9.28
N GLU A 43 -2.45 -10.58 9.46
CA GLU A 43 -2.61 -9.49 10.43
C GLU A 43 -2.29 -9.95 11.84
N ARG A 44 -2.58 -11.20 12.20
CA ARG A 44 -2.28 -11.75 13.52
C ARG A 44 -0.79 -11.74 13.84
N GLU A 45 0.04 -12.13 12.87
CA GLU A 45 1.50 -12.13 13.06
C GLU A 45 2.06 -10.71 13.09
N LEU A 46 1.59 -9.83 12.19
CA LEU A 46 2.06 -8.46 12.11
C LEU A 46 1.73 -7.67 13.38
N VAL A 47 0.53 -7.83 13.90
CA VAL A 47 0.07 -7.20 15.15
C VAL A 47 0.84 -7.73 16.35
N ALA A 48 1.06 -9.06 16.44
CA ALA A 48 1.85 -9.67 17.51
C ALA A 48 3.30 -9.18 17.50
N LYS A 49 3.94 -9.09 16.33
CA LYS A 49 5.29 -8.52 16.18
C LYS A 49 5.37 -7.05 16.61
N ALA A 50 4.28 -6.30 16.45
CA ALA A 50 4.20 -4.92 16.88
C ALA A 50 3.84 -4.76 18.38
N GLY A 51 3.60 -5.86 19.11
CA GLY A 51 3.37 -5.87 20.55
C GLY A 51 1.97 -5.45 20.99
N TYR A 52 0.96 -5.56 20.11
CA TYR A 52 -0.42 -5.23 20.43
C TYR A 52 -1.27 -6.47 20.75
N ASP A 53 -2.29 -6.26 21.60
CA ASP A 53 -3.33 -7.26 21.86
C ASP A 53 -4.17 -7.54 20.62
N TYR A 54 -4.59 -8.80 20.47
CA TYR A 54 -5.34 -9.26 19.31
C TYR A 54 -6.57 -10.08 19.70
N ALA A 55 -7.69 -9.81 19.09
CA ALA A 55 -8.90 -10.63 19.12
C ALA A 55 -9.29 -11.05 17.70
N ALA A 56 -10.02 -12.15 17.56
CA ALA A 56 -10.41 -12.67 16.28
C ALA A 56 -11.94 -12.66 16.07
N VAL A 57 -12.35 -12.38 14.84
CA VAL A 57 -13.72 -12.59 14.36
C VAL A 57 -13.69 -13.50 13.14
N GLU A 58 -14.56 -14.49 13.13
CA GLU A 58 -14.72 -15.35 11.97
C GLU A 58 -15.38 -14.58 10.84
N VAL A 59 -14.78 -14.63 9.66
CA VAL A 59 -15.35 -14.02 8.46
C VAL A 59 -15.26 -14.98 7.29
N SER A 60 -16.20 -14.87 6.36
CA SER A 60 -16.21 -15.65 5.12
C SER A 60 -16.59 -14.72 3.97
N SER A 61 -16.03 -14.98 2.79
CA SER A 61 -16.34 -14.24 1.58
C SER A 61 -17.39 -14.99 0.74
N PHE A 62 -18.26 -14.25 0.05
CA PHE A 62 -19.19 -14.85 -0.91
C PHE A 62 -18.45 -15.32 -2.16
N GLN A 63 -18.75 -16.54 -2.60
CA GLN A 63 -18.27 -17.04 -3.89
C GLN A 63 -19.22 -16.61 -5.01
N ARG A 64 -18.64 -16.18 -6.14
CA ARG A 64 -19.39 -15.78 -7.35
C ARG A 64 -19.90 -16.97 -8.19
N LYS A 65 -19.40 -18.19 -7.92
CA LYS A 65 -19.80 -19.40 -8.65
C LYS A 65 -21.20 -19.85 -8.23
N LEU A 66 -22.12 -19.95 -9.18
CA LEU A 66 -23.52 -20.38 -8.98
C LEU A 66 -23.70 -21.90 -9.13
N ASN A 67 -22.71 -22.70 -8.74
CA ASN A 67 -22.82 -24.15 -8.67
C ASN A 67 -23.24 -24.60 -7.25
N ALA A 68 -23.63 -25.88 -7.09
CA ALA A 68 -24.06 -26.44 -5.80
C ALA A 68 -23.03 -26.22 -4.67
N ALA A 69 -21.74 -26.31 -4.96
CA ALA A 69 -20.67 -26.02 -4.00
C ALA A 69 -20.65 -24.54 -3.60
N GLY A 70 -20.81 -23.63 -4.56
CA GLY A 70 -20.89 -22.18 -4.32
C GLY A 70 -22.12 -21.79 -3.49
N ILE A 71 -23.29 -22.41 -3.77
CA ILE A 71 -24.53 -22.18 -2.97
C ILE A 71 -24.32 -22.66 -1.53
N ARG A 72 -23.75 -23.85 -1.32
CA ARG A 72 -23.44 -24.38 0.01
C ARG A 72 -22.46 -23.48 0.76
N HIS A 73 -21.43 -23.02 0.08
CA HIS A 73 -20.45 -22.07 0.65
C HIS A 73 -21.14 -20.74 1.03
N ASN A 74 -21.99 -20.20 0.18
CA ASN A 74 -22.71 -18.94 0.45
C ASN A 74 -23.70 -19.07 1.63
N LEU A 75 -24.37 -20.22 1.80
CA LEU A 75 -25.16 -20.53 2.99
C LEU A 75 -24.30 -20.58 4.27
N HIS A 76 -23.12 -21.19 4.19
CA HIS A 76 -22.14 -21.14 5.28
C HIS A 76 -21.71 -19.70 5.58
N THR A 77 -21.42 -18.89 4.55
CA THR A 77 -21.05 -17.47 4.69
C THR A 77 -22.13 -16.66 5.41
N VAL A 78 -23.41 -16.90 5.15
CA VAL A 78 -24.51 -16.23 5.87
C VAL A 78 -24.51 -16.59 7.36
N ARG A 79 -24.26 -17.85 7.71
CA ARG A 79 -24.13 -18.29 9.12
C ARG A 79 -22.93 -17.65 9.80
N VAL A 80 -21.78 -17.61 9.12
CA VAL A 80 -20.56 -16.95 9.61
C VAL A 80 -20.79 -15.47 9.82
N LEU A 81 -21.48 -14.77 8.92
CA LEU A 81 -21.84 -13.36 9.08
C LEU A 81 -22.72 -13.09 10.30
N ALA A 82 -23.66 -13.99 10.60
CA ALA A 82 -24.48 -13.90 11.81
C ALA A 82 -23.65 -14.14 13.09
N SER A 83 -22.74 -15.13 13.05
CA SER A 83 -21.79 -15.43 14.12
C SER A 83 -20.81 -14.28 14.36
N SER A 84 -20.20 -13.74 13.30
CA SER A 84 -19.25 -12.63 13.40
C SER A 84 -19.86 -11.38 14.05
N GLY A 85 -21.13 -11.11 13.79
CA GLY A 85 -21.85 -10.02 14.45
C GLY A 85 -22.07 -10.23 15.96
N ARG A 86 -22.21 -11.49 16.42
CA ARG A 86 -22.26 -11.82 17.87
C ARG A 86 -20.88 -11.71 18.50
N GLN A 87 -19.84 -12.23 17.84
CA GLN A 87 -18.46 -12.14 18.29
C GLN A 87 -18.01 -10.68 18.40
N ALA A 88 -18.29 -9.85 17.38
CA ALA A 88 -18.00 -8.41 17.41
C ALA A 88 -18.66 -7.72 18.62
N ARG A 89 -19.96 -7.98 18.88
CA ARG A 89 -20.64 -7.42 20.06
C ARG A 89 -20.04 -7.89 21.39
N ALA A 90 -19.59 -9.15 21.48
CA ALA A 90 -18.92 -9.66 22.68
C ALA A 90 -17.58 -8.92 22.93
N ILE A 91 -16.77 -8.73 21.88
CA ILE A 91 -15.51 -7.97 21.95
C ILE A 91 -15.78 -6.52 22.38
N LEU A 92 -16.76 -5.85 21.78
CA LEU A 92 -17.15 -4.48 22.16
C LEU A 92 -17.56 -4.36 23.63
N ARG A 93 -18.35 -5.30 24.15
CA ARG A 93 -18.78 -5.29 25.57
C ARG A 93 -17.61 -5.52 26.52
N GLN A 94 -16.68 -6.41 26.17
CA GLN A 94 -15.51 -6.73 26.98
C GLN A 94 -14.49 -5.60 26.97
N PHE A 95 -14.15 -5.10 25.78
CA PHE A 95 -13.12 -4.08 25.63
C PHE A 95 -13.64 -2.66 25.89
N ARG A 96 -14.93 -2.35 25.67
CA ARG A 96 -15.59 -1.05 25.84
C ARG A 96 -14.78 0.08 25.16
N PRO A 97 -14.65 0.05 23.83
CA PRO A 97 -13.87 1.05 23.12
C PRO A 97 -14.60 2.42 23.08
N ASP A 98 -13.80 3.48 23.08
CA ASP A 98 -14.25 4.86 22.83
C ASP A 98 -14.32 5.14 21.32
N LEU A 99 -13.60 4.33 20.50
CA LEU A 99 -13.47 4.50 19.06
C LEU A 99 -13.20 3.14 18.40
N VAL A 100 -13.77 2.93 17.20
CA VAL A 100 -13.45 1.80 16.33
C VAL A 100 -12.99 2.31 14.96
N VAL A 101 -11.78 1.89 14.54
CA VAL A 101 -11.19 2.27 13.26
C VAL A 101 -11.02 1.02 12.38
N GLY A 102 -11.68 1.01 11.22
CA GLY A 102 -11.51 -0.03 10.19
C GLY A 102 -10.57 0.44 9.09
N THR A 103 -9.55 -0.36 8.76
CA THR A 103 -8.59 -0.02 7.68
C THR A 103 -8.68 -0.97 6.49
N GLY A 104 -9.74 -1.75 6.40
CA GLY A 104 -10.00 -2.67 5.29
C GLY A 104 -9.93 -4.14 5.67
N GLY A 105 -10.28 -5.00 4.71
CA GLY A 105 -10.42 -6.42 4.92
C GLY A 105 -11.80 -6.83 5.47
N TYR A 106 -12.14 -8.10 5.32
CA TYR A 106 -13.47 -8.61 5.67
C TYR A 106 -13.81 -8.50 7.16
N ALA A 107 -12.79 -8.57 8.05
CA ALA A 107 -12.98 -8.45 9.49
C ALA A 107 -13.49 -7.06 9.92
N SER A 108 -13.19 -6.01 9.15
CA SER A 108 -13.63 -4.64 9.44
C SER A 108 -15.16 -4.51 9.40
N TYR A 109 -15.85 -5.25 8.51
CA TYR A 109 -17.29 -5.11 8.34
C TYR A 109 -18.09 -5.44 9.62
N PRO A 110 -18.00 -6.63 10.26
CA PRO A 110 -18.76 -6.93 11.46
C PRO A 110 -18.42 -6.02 12.64
N MET A 111 -17.15 -5.63 12.79
CA MET A 111 -16.70 -4.79 13.90
C MET A 111 -17.23 -3.37 13.80
N VAL A 112 -16.98 -2.67 12.68
CA VAL A 112 -17.45 -1.29 12.48
C VAL A 112 -18.97 -1.21 12.50
N LYS A 113 -19.66 -2.17 11.84
CA LYS A 113 -21.12 -2.21 11.87
C LYS A 113 -21.70 -2.44 13.28
N ALA A 114 -21.09 -3.31 14.07
CA ALA A 114 -21.53 -3.55 15.45
C ALA A 114 -21.27 -2.32 16.33
N ALA A 115 -20.15 -1.64 16.17
CA ALA A 115 -19.80 -0.41 16.88
C ALA A 115 -20.78 0.73 16.55
N ALA A 116 -21.01 0.98 15.27
CA ALA A 116 -21.96 2.01 14.83
C ALA A 116 -23.38 1.77 15.41
N ARG A 117 -23.84 0.50 15.41
CA ARG A 117 -25.14 0.14 16.02
C ARG A 117 -25.19 0.27 17.54
N ALA A 118 -24.03 0.28 18.19
CA ALA A 118 -23.90 0.50 19.63
C ALA A 118 -23.68 1.98 19.99
N GLY A 119 -23.69 2.89 19.02
CA GLY A 119 -23.45 4.32 19.22
C GLY A 119 -21.98 4.65 19.54
N ILE A 120 -21.05 3.74 19.23
CA ILE A 120 -19.61 3.97 19.41
C ILE A 120 -19.09 4.67 18.15
N PRO A 121 -18.31 5.76 18.27
CA PRO A 121 -17.69 6.46 17.14
C PRO A 121 -16.94 5.50 16.22
N THR A 122 -17.14 5.65 14.90
CA THR A 122 -16.60 4.76 13.89
C THR A 122 -15.92 5.50 12.76
N ALA A 123 -14.67 5.12 12.46
CA ALA A 123 -13.93 5.62 11.32
C ALA A 123 -13.52 4.47 10.40
N VAL A 124 -13.47 4.73 9.10
CA VAL A 124 -12.95 3.79 8.10
C VAL A 124 -11.86 4.49 7.30
N HIS A 125 -10.73 3.82 7.08
CA HIS A 125 -9.68 4.29 6.19
C HIS A 125 -9.65 3.41 4.94
N GLU A 126 -9.65 4.04 3.76
CA GLU A 126 -9.51 3.39 2.46
C GLU A 126 -8.27 3.94 1.75
N SER A 127 -7.30 3.07 1.53
CA SER A 127 -6.04 3.44 0.88
C SER A 127 -6.12 3.46 -0.64
N ASN A 128 -7.06 2.72 -1.25
CA ASN A 128 -7.19 2.65 -2.70
C ASN A 128 -8.01 3.81 -3.26
N MET A 129 -7.75 4.17 -4.50
CA MET A 129 -8.51 5.20 -5.24
C MET A 129 -9.99 4.85 -5.33
N VAL A 130 -10.33 3.59 -5.61
CA VAL A 130 -11.70 3.11 -5.66
C VAL A 130 -11.97 2.22 -4.45
N PRO A 131 -13.02 2.54 -3.66
CA PRO A 131 -13.29 1.80 -2.43
C PRO A 131 -13.54 0.32 -2.70
N GLY A 132 -12.96 -0.52 -1.84
CA GLY A 132 -13.22 -1.95 -1.77
C GLY A 132 -14.67 -2.23 -1.34
N LEU A 133 -15.11 -3.47 -1.54
CA LEU A 133 -16.50 -3.87 -1.19
C LEU A 133 -16.80 -3.62 0.30
N THR A 134 -15.86 -3.91 1.18
CA THR A 134 -16.03 -3.70 2.62
C THR A 134 -16.26 -2.23 2.94
N THR A 135 -15.46 -1.33 2.39
CA THR A 135 -15.61 0.12 2.59
C THR A 135 -16.95 0.63 2.05
N LYS A 136 -17.34 0.17 0.84
CA LYS A 136 -18.67 0.50 0.27
C LYS A 136 -19.82 0.07 1.15
N LEU A 137 -19.75 -1.11 1.75
CA LEU A 137 -20.77 -1.61 2.66
C LEU A 137 -20.77 -0.88 4.01
N LEU A 138 -19.64 -0.35 4.43
CA LEU A 138 -19.48 0.40 5.68
C LEU A 138 -19.82 1.88 5.53
N GLU A 139 -19.95 2.40 4.34
CA GLU A 139 -20.27 3.81 4.07
C GLU A 139 -21.48 4.31 4.84
N SER A 140 -22.53 3.48 4.95
CA SER A 140 -23.75 3.85 5.68
C SER A 140 -23.62 3.75 7.20
N TYR A 141 -22.55 3.15 7.71
CA TYR A 141 -22.33 2.92 9.14
C TYR A 141 -21.24 3.81 9.73
N ALA A 142 -20.21 4.13 8.94
CA ALA A 142 -19.09 4.93 9.42
C ALA A 142 -19.49 6.40 9.58
N ASP A 143 -19.06 7.01 10.69
CA ASP A 143 -19.25 8.46 10.92
C ASP A 143 -18.30 9.26 10.03
N VAL A 144 -17.08 8.74 9.77
CA VAL A 144 -16.11 9.32 8.84
C VAL A 144 -15.42 8.24 8.02
N ILE A 145 -15.17 8.55 6.75
CA ILE A 145 -14.36 7.74 5.84
C ILE A 145 -13.15 8.56 5.42
N MET A 146 -11.99 8.09 5.80
CA MET A 146 -10.71 8.72 5.50
C MET A 146 -10.14 8.11 4.22
N VAL A 147 -9.76 8.95 3.27
CA VAL A 147 -9.30 8.52 1.94
C VAL A 147 -7.95 9.14 1.59
N GLY A 148 -7.25 8.47 0.65
CA GLY A 148 -5.93 8.88 0.21
C GLY A 148 -5.90 10.16 -0.62
N PHE A 149 -6.93 10.41 -1.46
CA PHE A 149 -6.94 11.47 -2.46
C PHE A 149 -8.33 12.12 -2.58
N GLU A 150 -8.38 13.38 -3.00
CA GLU A 150 -9.65 14.10 -3.22
C GLU A 150 -10.51 13.43 -4.30
N ASP A 151 -9.89 12.92 -5.37
CA ASP A 151 -10.59 12.17 -6.43
C ASP A 151 -11.36 10.94 -5.94
N CYS A 152 -11.05 10.40 -4.74
CA CYS A 152 -11.79 9.28 -4.16
C CYS A 152 -13.23 9.63 -3.83
N ARG A 153 -13.51 10.89 -3.49
CA ARG A 153 -14.81 11.40 -3.03
C ARG A 153 -15.96 11.07 -3.99
N GLN A 154 -15.70 11.09 -5.30
CA GLN A 154 -16.70 10.79 -6.35
C GLN A 154 -17.23 9.34 -6.31
N HIS A 155 -16.56 8.44 -5.59
CA HIS A 155 -16.94 7.03 -5.51
C HIS A 155 -17.89 6.70 -4.34
N TYR A 156 -18.25 7.71 -3.56
CA TYR A 156 -19.08 7.57 -2.36
C TYR A 156 -20.44 8.28 -2.53
N LYS A 157 -21.46 7.74 -1.89
CA LYS A 157 -22.82 8.29 -1.87
C LYS A 157 -22.97 9.39 -0.84
N HIS A 158 -22.11 9.40 0.19
CA HIS A 158 -22.09 10.33 1.30
C HIS A 158 -20.79 11.12 1.34
N PRO A 159 -20.55 12.03 0.34
CA PRO A 159 -19.29 12.78 0.25
C PRO A 159 -19.03 13.71 1.44
N GLU A 160 -20.08 14.07 2.19
CA GLU A 160 -20.00 14.85 3.41
C GLU A 160 -19.28 14.11 4.57
N ARG A 161 -19.19 12.78 4.51
CA ARG A 161 -18.48 11.95 5.49
C ARG A 161 -17.01 11.69 5.10
N ILE A 162 -16.58 12.17 3.94
CA ILE A 162 -15.24 11.90 3.43
C ILE A 162 -14.27 12.94 3.95
N ALA A 163 -13.22 12.48 4.63
CA ALA A 163 -12.05 13.25 5.01
C ALA A 163 -10.84 12.82 4.17
N VAL A 164 -10.22 13.76 3.47
CA VAL A 164 -8.99 13.49 2.72
C VAL A 164 -7.81 13.63 3.67
N THR A 165 -7.30 12.50 4.13
CA THR A 165 -6.24 12.43 5.13
C THR A 165 -4.92 11.92 4.58
N GLY A 166 -4.92 11.35 3.38
CA GLY A 166 -3.81 10.55 2.90
C GLY A 166 -3.81 9.14 3.49
N THR A 167 -2.82 8.36 3.13
CA THR A 167 -2.52 7.04 3.71
C THR A 167 -1.21 7.14 4.46
N PRO A 168 -1.10 6.59 5.68
CA PRO A 168 0.11 6.67 6.49
C PRO A 168 1.36 6.20 5.76
N VAL A 169 2.38 7.03 5.77
CA VAL A 169 3.73 6.73 5.28
C VAL A 169 4.67 6.64 6.49
N ARG A 170 5.60 5.71 6.47
CA ARG A 170 6.57 5.56 7.56
C ARG A 170 7.46 6.79 7.65
N GLY A 171 7.66 7.31 8.86
CA GLY A 171 8.48 8.50 9.11
C GLY A 171 9.94 8.40 8.66
N ASP A 172 10.46 7.18 8.54
CA ASP A 172 11.84 6.92 8.09
C ASP A 172 12.09 7.45 6.67
N PHE A 173 11.08 7.46 5.80
CA PHE A 173 11.18 7.97 4.42
C PHE A 173 11.51 9.47 4.32
N PHE A 174 11.34 10.23 5.39
CA PHE A 174 11.57 11.69 5.39
C PHE A 174 12.83 12.11 6.14
N ARG A 175 13.67 11.14 6.59
CA ARG A 175 14.84 11.43 7.42
C ARG A 175 16.07 11.87 6.64
N LEU A 176 16.16 11.50 5.36
CA LEU A 176 17.34 11.73 4.55
C LEU A 176 17.03 12.63 3.35
N SER A 177 17.90 13.56 3.06
CA SER A 177 17.97 14.23 1.76
C SER A 177 18.47 13.26 0.68
N ARG A 178 18.29 13.63 -0.59
CA ARG A 178 18.79 12.85 -1.72
C ARG A 178 20.32 12.68 -1.64
N GLU A 179 21.03 13.74 -1.30
CA GLU A 179 22.48 13.77 -1.18
C GLU A 179 22.99 12.86 -0.05
N GLU A 180 22.38 12.94 1.13
CA GLU A 180 22.71 12.07 2.27
C GLU A 180 22.45 10.61 1.95
N ALA A 181 21.33 10.30 1.29
CA ALA A 181 20.98 8.96 0.88
C ALA A 181 21.97 8.39 -0.16
N ARG A 182 22.34 9.18 -1.17
CA ARG A 182 23.37 8.79 -2.17
C ARG A 182 24.72 8.52 -1.52
N LYS A 183 25.16 9.38 -0.60
CA LYS A 183 26.40 9.17 0.17
C LYS A 183 26.33 7.89 1.00
N LYS A 184 25.18 7.60 1.62
CA LYS A 184 24.98 6.37 2.41
C LYS A 184 25.00 5.11 1.54
N LEU A 185 24.58 5.21 0.28
CA LEU A 185 24.68 4.13 -0.73
C LEU A 185 26.09 4.01 -1.35
N GLY A 186 27.02 4.90 -1.00
CA GLY A 186 28.37 4.90 -1.54
C GLY A 186 28.47 5.43 -2.97
N PHE A 187 27.52 6.25 -3.42
CA PHE A 187 27.53 6.84 -4.76
C PHE A 187 28.34 8.12 -4.75
N ASP A 188 29.37 8.17 -5.59
CA ASP A 188 30.34 9.27 -5.75
C ASP A 188 30.17 10.06 -7.06
N ASP A 189 29.25 9.60 -7.94
CA ASP A 189 28.91 10.24 -9.21
C ASP A 189 27.51 10.90 -9.17
N GLU A 190 27.16 11.66 -10.20
CA GLU A 190 25.86 12.31 -10.38
C GLU A 190 24.91 11.51 -11.29
N ALA A 191 25.26 10.25 -11.64
CA ALA A 191 24.41 9.40 -12.47
C ALA A 191 23.01 9.25 -11.83
N PRO A 192 21.93 9.37 -12.59
CA PRO A 192 20.60 9.16 -12.06
C PRO A 192 20.43 7.77 -11.44
N LEU A 193 19.57 7.64 -10.42
CA LEU A 193 19.21 6.36 -9.81
C LEU A 193 17.81 5.93 -10.22
N VAL A 194 17.73 4.78 -10.86
CA VAL A 194 16.49 4.01 -11.09
C VAL A 194 16.31 3.01 -9.96
N VAL A 195 15.10 2.92 -9.42
CA VAL A 195 14.74 1.89 -8.44
C VAL A 195 13.57 1.08 -8.98
N SER A 196 13.71 -0.24 -9.02
CA SER A 196 12.62 -1.09 -9.53
C SER A 196 12.29 -2.26 -8.59
N PHE A 197 11.00 -2.54 -8.44
CA PHE A 197 10.50 -3.64 -7.60
C PHE A 197 9.05 -4.01 -7.91
N TRP A 198 8.70 -5.30 -7.69
CA TRP A 198 7.39 -5.86 -8.01
C TRP A 198 6.61 -6.33 -6.77
N GLY A 199 6.94 -5.78 -5.59
CA GLY A 199 6.42 -6.19 -4.29
C GLY A 199 7.25 -7.28 -3.63
N SER A 200 6.93 -7.63 -2.39
CA SER A 200 7.73 -8.55 -1.55
C SER A 200 7.86 -9.98 -2.08
N LEU A 201 6.87 -10.44 -2.84
CA LEU A 201 6.89 -11.77 -3.45
C LEU A 201 7.53 -11.77 -4.84
N GLY A 202 7.64 -10.61 -5.48
CA GLY A 202 8.01 -10.48 -6.89
C GLY A 202 6.85 -10.75 -7.84
N ALA A 203 7.15 -10.76 -9.15
CA ALA A 203 6.20 -11.10 -10.21
C ALA A 203 6.99 -11.74 -11.37
N SER A 204 6.69 -13.01 -11.69
CA SER A 204 7.50 -13.81 -12.63
C SER A 204 7.65 -13.16 -14.00
N HIS A 205 6.53 -12.77 -14.63
CA HIS A 205 6.56 -12.08 -15.92
C HIS A 205 7.38 -10.78 -15.88
N MET A 206 7.23 -10.00 -14.82
CA MET A 206 7.98 -8.74 -14.68
C MET A 206 9.47 -8.99 -14.47
N ASN A 207 9.83 -10.05 -13.75
CA ASN A 207 11.23 -10.43 -13.60
C ASN A 207 11.85 -10.87 -14.95
N GLU A 208 11.07 -11.54 -15.81
CA GLU A 208 11.50 -11.85 -17.18
C GLU A 208 11.73 -10.57 -18.01
N CYS A 209 10.81 -9.61 -17.95
CA CYS A 209 10.99 -8.30 -18.58
C CYS A 209 12.25 -7.58 -18.07
N MET A 210 12.57 -7.71 -16.76
CA MET A 210 13.78 -7.07 -16.20
C MET A 210 15.06 -7.68 -16.72
N VAL A 211 15.11 -8.96 -17.08
CA VAL A 211 16.29 -9.54 -17.72
C VAL A 211 16.60 -8.83 -19.05
N ASP A 212 15.57 -8.58 -19.87
CA ASP A 212 15.75 -7.86 -21.15
C ASP A 212 16.07 -6.37 -20.92
N PHE A 213 15.50 -5.77 -19.86
CA PHE A 213 15.86 -4.43 -19.42
C PHE A 213 17.36 -4.33 -19.07
N PHE A 214 17.89 -5.27 -18.28
CA PHE A 214 19.31 -5.30 -17.89
C PHE A 214 20.25 -5.53 -19.07
N ARG A 215 19.81 -6.35 -20.06
CA ARG A 215 20.57 -6.50 -21.32
C ARG A 215 20.66 -5.17 -22.08
N ARG A 216 19.59 -4.39 -22.05
CA ARG A 216 19.58 -3.07 -22.69
C ARG A 216 20.49 -2.10 -21.96
N GLU A 217 20.50 -2.10 -20.61
CA GLU A 217 21.45 -1.31 -19.81
C GLU A 217 22.91 -1.67 -20.13
N ASP A 218 23.21 -2.97 -20.23
CA ASP A 218 24.54 -3.44 -20.60
C ASP A 218 24.95 -2.94 -22.00
N ALA A 219 24.07 -3.07 -22.98
CA ALA A 219 24.30 -2.63 -24.35
C ALA A 219 24.52 -1.10 -24.48
N GLU A 220 23.88 -0.31 -23.63
CA GLU A 220 24.01 1.15 -23.58
C GLU A 220 25.14 1.62 -22.61
N GLY A 221 25.91 0.70 -22.02
CA GLY A 221 27.03 1.00 -21.13
C GLY A 221 26.60 1.53 -19.75
N TYR A 222 25.46 1.12 -19.23
CA TYR A 222 24.92 1.49 -17.92
C TYR A 222 24.81 3.02 -17.71
N PRO A 223 23.91 3.69 -18.45
CA PRO A 223 23.83 5.17 -18.45
C PRO A 223 23.32 5.75 -17.13
N PHE A 224 22.73 4.94 -16.25
CA PHE A 224 22.25 5.30 -14.92
C PHE A 224 22.61 4.21 -13.91
N ARG A 225 22.49 4.50 -12.61
CA ARG A 225 22.54 3.50 -11.55
C ARG A 225 21.18 2.84 -11.41
N HIS A 226 21.15 1.55 -11.13
CA HIS A 226 19.89 0.81 -10.99
C HIS A 226 19.96 -0.12 -9.78
N ILE A 227 18.98 0.01 -8.85
CA ILE A 227 18.76 -0.93 -7.77
C ILE A 227 17.45 -1.65 -8.04
N HIS A 228 17.52 -2.98 -8.21
CA HIS A 228 16.35 -3.83 -8.49
C HIS A 228 16.09 -4.83 -7.38
N ALA A 229 14.83 -4.95 -6.93
CA ALA A 229 14.38 -6.01 -6.04
C ALA A 229 13.52 -7.04 -6.77
N VAL A 230 14.03 -8.26 -6.89
CA VAL A 230 13.38 -9.40 -7.58
C VAL A 230 12.15 -9.90 -6.83
N GLY A 231 12.19 -9.86 -5.49
CA GLY A 231 11.22 -10.50 -4.61
C GLY A 231 11.60 -11.95 -4.26
N LYS A 232 11.09 -12.43 -3.14
CA LYS A 232 11.48 -13.73 -2.57
C LYS A 232 11.22 -14.91 -3.50
N GLY A 233 10.12 -14.88 -4.27
CA GLY A 233 9.71 -16.01 -5.11
C GLY A 233 10.46 -16.15 -6.44
N GLY A 234 11.24 -15.14 -6.85
CA GLY A 234 11.94 -15.13 -8.13
C GLY A 234 13.46 -15.13 -8.05
N TRP A 235 14.03 -15.08 -6.83
CA TRP A 235 15.44 -14.83 -6.63
C TRP A 235 16.37 -15.86 -7.30
N GLU A 236 16.18 -17.13 -7.01
CA GLU A 236 17.04 -18.22 -7.52
C GLU A 236 17.06 -18.27 -9.06
N ALA A 237 15.88 -18.12 -9.68
CA ALA A 237 15.75 -18.10 -11.13
C ALA A 237 16.43 -16.87 -11.76
N MET A 238 16.29 -15.69 -11.14
CA MET A 238 16.95 -14.46 -11.59
C MET A 238 18.47 -14.58 -11.46
N GLU A 239 18.97 -15.04 -10.32
CA GLU A 239 20.39 -15.21 -10.07
C GLU A 239 21.03 -16.19 -11.07
N GLN A 240 20.36 -17.30 -11.36
CA GLN A 240 20.81 -18.24 -12.40
C GLN A 240 20.86 -17.57 -13.77
N LYS A 241 19.81 -16.83 -14.14
CA LYS A 241 19.70 -16.17 -15.44
C LYS A 241 20.78 -15.10 -15.63
N LEU A 242 21.04 -14.31 -14.60
CA LEU A 242 22.11 -13.31 -14.61
C LEU A 242 23.50 -13.95 -14.77
N ARG A 243 23.77 -15.06 -14.08
CA ARG A 243 25.02 -15.83 -14.26
C ARG A 243 25.19 -16.33 -15.69
N GLU A 244 24.14 -16.90 -16.29
CA GLU A 244 24.16 -17.39 -17.68
C GLU A 244 24.47 -16.26 -18.68
N LEU A 245 24.04 -15.05 -18.40
CA LEU A 245 24.23 -13.86 -19.24
C LEU A 245 25.53 -13.09 -18.91
N GLY A 246 26.24 -13.45 -17.83
CA GLY A 246 27.40 -12.71 -17.35
C GLY A 246 27.06 -11.29 -16.90
N LEU A 247 25.86 -11.09 -16.29
CA LEU A 247 25.39 -9.80 -15.77
C LEU A 247 25.36 -9.81 -14.23
N PRO A 248 25.50 -8.63 -13.57
CA PRO A 248 25.87 -7.34 -14.15
C PRO A 248 27.38 -7.27 -14.50
N LYS A 249 27.73 -6.43 -15.48
CA LYS A 249 29.14 -6.12 -15.82
C LYS A 249 29.61 -4.79 -15.24
N SER A 250 28.79 -4.12 -14.46
CA SER A 250 29.06 -2.84 -13.83
C SER A 250 28.49 -2.81 -12.41
N ASP A 251 29.14 -2.07 -11.52
CA ASP A 251 28.65 -1.73 -10.18
C ASP A 251 27.43 -0.78 -10.19
N ARG A 252 27.09 -0.25 -11.35
CA ARG A 252 25.89 0.58 -11.53
C ARG A 252 24.59 -0.22 -11.49
N LEU A 253 24.60 -1.53 -11.75
CA LEU A 253 23.42 -2.41 -11.62
C LEU A 253 23.57 -3.29 -10.37
N ASP A 254 22.70 -3.04 -9.38
CA ASP A 254 22.61 -3.77 -8.13
C ASP A 254 21.30 -4.54 -8.08
N VAL A 255 21.35 -5.85 -8.27
CA VAL A 255 20.18 -6.74 -8.23
C VAL A 255 20.14 -7.46 -6.90
N ARG A 256 19.06 -7.25 -6.15
CA ARG A 256 18.85 -7.76 -4.80
C ARG A 256 17.64 -8.67 -4.73
N GLN A 257 17.64 -9.62 -3.81
CA GLN A 257 16.42 -10.38 -3.49
C GLN A 257 15.35 -9.46 -2.90
N TYR A 258 15.76 -8.55 -2.00
CA TYR A 258 14.88 -7.63 -1.30
C TYR A 258 15.63 -6.34 -0.92
N ILE A 259 14.95 -5.20 -0.93
CA ILE A 259 15.50 -3.92 -0.48
C ILE A 259 15.07 -3.70 0.97
N TYR A 260 15.98 -3.89 1.93
CA TYR A 260 15.73 -3.71 3.36
C TYR A 260 15.82 -2.24 3.79
N ASP A 261 16.65 -1.47 3.13
CA ASP A 261 16.93 -0.05 3.30
C ASP A 261 16.11 0.83 2.34
N MET A 262 14.82 0.47 2.16
CA MET A 262 13.93 1.11 1.19
C MET A 262 13.82 2.63 1.40
N ASP A 263 13.90 3.11 2.64
CA ASP A 263 13.92 4.53 2.99
C ASP A 263 15.11 5.27 2.39
N VAL A 264 16.30 4.68 2.45
CA VAL A 264 17.54 5.23 1.86
C VAL A 264 17.46 5.20 0.34
N VAL A 265 17.10 4.04 -0.22
CA VAL A 265 17.05 3.82 -1.67
C VAL A 265 16.02 4.75 -2.32
N MET A 266 14.82 4.87 -1.73
CA MET A 266 13.77 5.76 -2.23
C MET A 266 14.12 7.24 -2.08
N ALA A 267 14.81 7.65 -1.01
CA ALA A 267 15.28 9.03 -0.87
C ALA A 267 16.25 9.39 -2.02
N ALA A 268 17.16 8.48 -2.38
CA ALA A 268 18.14 8.66 -3.45
C ALA A 268 17.56 8.58 -4.87
N ALA A 269 16.42 7.91 -5.07
CA ALA A 269 15.83 7.60 -6.38
C ALA A 269 15.47 8.84 -7.20
N ASP A 270 15.74 8.81 -8.50
CA ASP A 270 15.31 9.81 -9.48
C ASP A 270 14.05 9.35 -10.27
N VAL A 271 13.94 8.05 -10.55
CA VAL A 271 12.77 7.41 -11.17
C VAL A 271 12.50 6.07 -10.50
N VAL A 272 11.24 5.74 -10.28
CA VAL A 272 10.83 4.46 -9.71
C VAL A 272 9.99 3.67 -10.70
N LEU A 273 10.31 2.39 -10.89
CA LEU A 273 9.58 1.44 -11.72
C LEU A 273 8.96 0.36 -10.81
N CYS A 274 7.62 0.34 -10.68
CA CYS A 274 7.01 -0.52 -9.68
C CYS A 274 5.53 -0.89 -9.97
N ARG A 275 4.97 -1.71 -9.07
CA ARG A 275 3.52 -1.96 -8.99
C ARG A 275 2.78 -0.78 -8.38
N ALA A 276 1.46 -0.69 -8.64
CA ALA A 276 0.59 0.39 -8.17
C ALA A 276 -0.18 0.02 -6.88
N GLY A 277 0.51 -0.54 -5.89
CA GLY A 277 -0.04 -0.79 -4.56
C GLY A 277 -0.30 0.53 -3.82
N ALA A 278 -1.40 0.62 -3.08
CA ALA A 278 -1.80 1.86 -2.42
C ALA A 278 -0.74 2.44 -1.47
N SER A 279 -0.07 1.59 -0.67
CA SER A 279 1.02 2.04 0.22
C SER A 279 2.21 2.58 -0.56
N THR A 280 2.61 1.90 -1.64
CA THR A 280 3.70 2.35 -2.52
C THR A 280 3.38 3.70 -3.16
N ILE A 281 2.14 3.89 -3.63
CA ILE A 281 1.69 5.16 -4.18
C ILE A 281 1.78 6.28 -3.15
N SER A 282 1.35 6.03 -1.91
CA SER A 282 1.43 7.02 -0.84
C SER A 282 2.88 7.41 -0.51
N GLU A 283 3.79 6.45 -0.53
CA GLU A 283 5.23 6.68 -0.35
C GLU A 283 5.79 7.52 -1.52
N LEU A 284 5.48 7.14 -2.76
CA LEU A 284 5.95 7.82 -3.97
C LEU A 284 5.44 9.25 -4.09
N THR A 285 4.16 9.48 -3.80
CA THR A 285 3.57 10.82 -3.83
C THR A 285 4.12 11.70 -2.73
N ALA A 286 4.24 11.18 -1.51
CA ALA A 286 4.81 11.92 -0.39
C ALA A 286 6.28 12.33 -0.62
N LEU A 287 7.06 11.48 -1.30
CA LEU A 287 8.45 11.76 -1.68
C LEU A 287 8.58 12.56 -3.00
N GLY A 288 7.53 12.66 -3.78
CA GLY A 288 7.55 13.33 -5.09
C GLY A 288 8.40 12.58 -6.13
N LYS A 289 8.27 11.25 -6.21
CA LYS A 289 9.08 10.43 -7.13
C LYS A 289 8.39 10.20 -8.46
N PRO A 290 8.97 10.65 -9.60
CA PRO A 290 8.53 10.27 -10.94
C PRO A 290 8.48 8.75 -11.09
N THR A 291 7.44 8.22 -11.72
CA THR A 291 7.23 6.77 -11.68
C THR A 291 6.76 6.20 -13.01
N VAL A 292 7.31 5.04 -13.37
CA VAL A 292 6.73 4.14 -14.37
C VAL A 292 5.99 3.03 -13.60
N MET A 293 4.68 2.91 -13.81
CA MET A 293 3.86 1.94 -13.09
C MET A 293 3.37 0.82 -13.99
N VAL A 294 3.58 -0.41 -13.51
CA VAL A 294 3.00 -1.60 -14.13
C VAL A 294 2.01 -2.22 -13.15
N PRO A 295 0.71 -1.85 -13.22
CA PRO A 295 -0.28 -2.37 -12.30
C PRO A 295 -0.46 -3.88 -12.44
N SER A 296 -0.62 -4.60 -11.32
CA SER A 296 -0.89 -6.02 -11.33
C SER A 296 -2.33 -6.29 -11.80
N PRO A 297 -2.56 -7.15 -12.81
CA PRO A 297 -3.90 -7.54 -13.24
C PRO A 297 -4.57 -8.56 -12.32
N TYR A 298 -3.82 -9.17 -11.39
CA TYR A 298 -4.28 -10.26 -10.52
C TYR A 298 -4.94 -9.79 -9.22
N VAL A 299 -5.14 -8.49 -9.07
CA VAL A 299 -5.74 -7.92 -7.85
C VAL A 299 -7.25 -7.73 -7.98
N THR A 300 -7.96 -7.81 -6.86
CA THR A 300 -9.43 -7.68 -6.82
C THR A 300 -9.88 -6.35 -7.42
N ASN A 301 -10.89 -6.41 -8.32
CA ASN A 301 -11.49 -5.24 -8.97
C ASN A 301 -10.50 -4.37 -9.76
N ASN A 302 -9.36 -4.90 -10.16
CA ASN A 302 -8.31 -4.18 -10.88
C ASN A 302 -7.94 -2.84 -10.20
N HIS A 303 -7.86 -2.85 -8.86
CA HIS A 303 -7.65 -1.61 -8.09
C HIS A 303 -6.29 -0.99 -8.36
N GLN A 304 -5.25 -1.78 -8.67
CA GLN A 304 -3.93 -1.22 -8.97
C GLN A 304 -3.93 -0.38 -10.25
N GLU A 305 -4.62 -0.79 -11.31
CA GLU A 305 -4.70 0.02 -12.52
C GLU A 305 -5.43 1.33 -12.25
N LYS A 306 -6.53 1.30 -11.51
CA LYS A 306 -7.26 2.52 -11.12
C LYS A 306 -6.41 3.47 -10.29
N ASN A 307 -5.59 2.93 -9.38
CA ASN A 307 -4.63 3.69 -8.61
C ASN A 307 -3.57 4.34 -9.52
N ALA A 308 -2.98 3.57 -10.45
CA ALA A 308 -1.95 4.06 -11.38
C ALA A 308 -2.50 5.15 -12.33
N ARG A 309 -3.70 4.93 -12.89
CA ARG A 309 -4.36 5.90 -13.80
C ARG A 309 -4.67 7.23 -13.13
N LEU A 310 -4.90 7.27 -11.82
CA LEU A 310 -5.00 8.53 -11.09
C LEU A 310 -3.71 9.35 -11.19
N LEU A 311 -2.56 8.72 -10.91
CA LEU A 311 -1.28 9.42 -10.97
C LEU A 311 -0.91 9.83 -12.39
N GLU A 312 -1.24 9.01 -13.39
CA GLU A 312 -1.07 9.33 -14.80
C GLU A 312 -1.92 10.53 -15.20
N LYS A 313 -3.20 10.57 -14.82
CA LYS A 313 -4.11 11.71 -15.04
C LYS A 313 -3.56 13.03 -14.51
N HIS A 314 -2.88 12.97 -13.37
CA HIS A 314 -2.24 14.14 -12.75
C HIS A 314 -0.81 14.41 -13.26
N GLY A 315 -0.30 13.61 -14.19
CA GLY A 315 1.02 13.77 -14.78
C GLY A 315 2.20 13.31 -13.92
N GLY A 316 1.95 12.55 -12.86
CA GLY A 316 3.00 12.03 -11.95
C GLY A 316 3.56 10.67 -12.36
N ALA A 317 2.87 9.92 -13.22
CA ALA A 317 3.26 8.57 -13.62
C ALA A 317 3.09 8.33 -15.13
N VAL A 318 3.87 7.37 -15.66
CA VAL A 318 3.63 6.68 -16.92
C VAL A 318 3.09 5.29 -16.58
N VAL A 319 1.98 4.89 -17.19
CA VAL A 319 1.34 3.59 -16.91
C VAL A 319 1.47 2.67 -18.11
N ILE A 320 2.07 1.51 -17.90
CA ILE A 320 2.16 0.42 -18.88
C ILE A 320 1.45 -0.79 -18.28
N THR A 321 0.47 -1.36 -18.96
CA THR A 321 -0.22 -2.54 -18.44
C THR A 321 0.69 -3.78 -18.54
N GLU A 322 0.52 -4.75 -17.65
CA GLU A 322 1.38 -5.95 -17.66
C GLU A 322 1.37 -6.70 -19.01
N PRO A 323 0.22 -6.87 -19.72
CA PRO A 323 0.21 -7.49 -21.05
C PRO A 323 0.95 -6.69 -22.14
N GLU A 324 1.11 -5.39 -21.95
CA GLU A 324 1.83 -4.49 -22.89
C GLU A 324 3.30 -4.32 -22.50
N SER A 325 3.72 -4.84 -21.33
CA SER A 325 5.07 -4.65 -20.82
C SER A 325 6.08 -5.54 -21.55
N SER A 326 7.23 -4.95 -21.83
CA SER A 326 8.43 -5.64 -22.30
C SER A 326 9.66 -4.94 -21.72
N GLY A 327 10.79 -5.65 -21.64
CA GLY A 327 12.03 -5.05 -21.10
C GLY A 327 12.45 -3.80 -21.86
N ASP A 328 12.40 -3.82 -23.20
CA ASP A 328 12.72 -2.65 -24.04
C ASP A 328 11.70 -1.52 -23.88
N GLY A 329 10.40 -1.83 -23.76
CA GLY A 329 9.36 -0.82 -23.51
C GLY A 329 9.51 -0.12 -22.17
N LEU A 330 9.82 -0.88 -21.12
CA LEU A 330 10.07 -0.35 -19.78
C LEU A 330 11.34 0.50 -19.75
N TYR A 331 12.42 0.04 -20.41
CA TYR A 331 13.66 0.79 -20.54
C TYR A 331 13.43 2.15 -21.21
N LYS A 332 12.77 2.16 -22.37
CA LYS A 332 12.44 3.40 -23.08
C LYS A 332 11.59 4.36 -22.28
N ALA A 333 10.63 3.85 -21.49
CA ALA A 333 9.79 4.68 -20.62
C ALA A 333 10.62 5.34 -19.51
N VAL A 334 11.56 4.63 -18.91
CA VAL A 334 12.50 5.16 -17.91
C VAL A 334 13.45 6.17 -18.54
N GLU A 335 14.08 5.81 -19.67
CA GLU A 335 14.99 6.66 -20.42
C GLU A 335 14.33 8.00 -20.82
N ALA A 336 13.09 7.97 -21.30
CA ALA A 336 12.32 9.15 -21.68
C ALA A 336 11.98 10.10 -20.51
N ILE A 337 12.08 9.62 -19.26
CA ILE A 337 11.96 10.47 -18.07
C ILE A 337 13.33 10.99 -17.65
N LEU A 338 14.35 10.15 -17.73
CA LEU A 338 15.72 10.53 -17.29
C LEU A 338 16.40 11.51 -18.24
N SER A 339 16.17 11.38 -19.55
CA SER A 339 16.75 12.24 -20.60
C SER A 339 16.09 13.63 -20.69
N ASP A 340 14.88 13.78 -20.15
CA ASP A 340 14.11 15.04 -20.14
C ASP A 340 13.95 15.56 -18.71
N ASN A 341 14.83 16.51 -18.34
CA ASN A 341 14.84 17.09 -16.99
C ASN A 341 13.55 17.92 -16.69
N GLU A 342 12.95 18.56 -17.68
CA GLU A 342 11.72 19.32 -17.53
C GLU A 342 10.54 18.37 -17.21
N LYS A 343 10.41 17.30 -18.01
CA LYS A 343 9.42 16.24 -17.78
C LYS A 343 9.60 15.62 -16.39
N ARG A 344 10.81 15.23 -16.03
CA ARG A 344 11.11 14.63 -14.72
C ARG A 344 10.73 15.57 -13.57
N THR A 345 11.07 16.84 -13.66
CA THR A 345 10.75 17.87 -12.65
C THR A 345 9.23 18.09 -12.56
N SER A 346 8.55 18.16 -13.71
CA SER A 346 7.09 18.28 -13.75
C SER A 346 6.39 17.09 -13.11
N MET A 347 6.82 15.87 -13.43
CA MET A 347 6.31 14.64 -12.81
C MET A 347 6.52 14.65 -11.30
N ALA A 348 7.71 15.02 -10.83
CA ALA A 348 8.03 15.09 -9.41
C ALA A 348 7.12 16.09 -8.66
N ARG A 349 6.83 17.24 -9.27
CA ARG A 349 5.90 18.24 -8.74
C ARG A 349 4.49 17.68 -8.64
N ALA A 350 3.99 17.08 -9.72
CA ALA A 350 2.67 16.46 -9.75
C ALA A 350 2.49 15.38 -8.68
N MET A 351 3.52 14.56 -8.46
CA MET A 351 3.51 13.57 -7.39
C MET A 351 3.46 14.24 -6.00
N LYS A 352 4.24 15.29 -5.75
CA LYS A 352 4.22 16.03 -4.48
C LYS A 352 2.89 16.70 -4.19
N GLU A 353 2.22 17.24 -5.20
CA GLU A 353 0.90 17.87 -5.07
C GLU A 353 -0.18 16.88 -4.65
N LEU A 354 -0.05 15.61 -5.03
CA LEU A 354 -0.92 14.52 -4.60
C LEU A 354 -0.55 13.97 -3.22
N GLY A 355 0.68 14.18 -2.78
CA GLY A 355 1.22 13.60 -1.56
C GLY A 355 0.69 14.26 -0.28
N ILE A 356 0.46 13.46 0.74
CA ILE A 356 0.09 13.92 2.09
C ILE A 356 1.09 13.31 3.08
N PRO A 357 2.26 13.94 3.27
CA PRO A 357 3.32 13.40 4.12
C PRO A 357 2.96 13.32 5.60
N ASP A 358 2.05 14.19 6.06
CA ASP A 358 1.53 14.25 7.43
C ASP A 358 0.24 13.41 7.62
N ALA A 359 -0.03 12.44 6.73
CA ALA A 359 -1.26 11.65 6.72
C ALA A 359 -1.58 11.02 8.09
N THR A 360 -0.59 10.45 8.78
CA THR A 360 -0.82 9.83 10.09
C THR A 360 -1.32 10.84 11.13
N ALA A 361 -0.78 12.06 11.14
CA ALA A 361 -1.24 13.12 12.01
C ALA A 361 -2.66 13.58 11.66
N ARG A 362 -2.95 13.77 10.37
CA ARG A 362 -4.31 14.13 9.91
C ARG A 362 -5.36 13.08 10.27
N ILE A 363 -5.03 11.81 10.11
CA ILE A 363 -5.90 10.69 10.52
C ILE A 363 -6.13 10.75 12.03
N TYR A 364 -5.06 10.93 12.82
CA TYR A 364 -5.14 11.04 14.27
C TYR A 364 -6.05 12.20 14.69
N ASP A 365 -5.85 13.41 14.15
CA ASP A 365 -6.65 14.57 14.47
C ASP A 365 -8.13 14.37 14.08
N THR A 366 -8.38 13.75 12.93
CA THR A 366 -9.73 13.42 12.44
C THR A 366 -10.46 12.51 13.43
N VAL A 367 -9.83 11.40 13.87
CA VAL A 367 -10.48 10.46 14.79
C VAL A 367 -10.57 10.99 16.21
N MET A 368 -9.62 11.82 16.66
CA MET A 368 -9.67 12.46 17.97
C MET A 368 -10.78 13.51 18.07
N ALA A 369 -11.09 14.21 16.99
CA ALA A 369 -12.23 15.15 16.94
C ALA A 369 -13.58 14.45 17.11
N MET A 370 -13.67 13.15 16.80
CA MET A 370 -14.90 12.34 16.97
C MET A 370 -15.11 11.93 18.44
N VAL A 371 -14.03 11.67 19.18
CA VAL A 371 -14.10 11.19 20.57
C VAL A 371 -14.34 12.36 21.57
N ARG A 372 -13.98 13.57 21.18
CA ARG A 372 -14.14 14.78 22.02
C ARG A 372 -15.55 15.40 21.99
N LYS A 373 -16.41 14.90 21.09
CA LYS A 373 -17.81 15.31 21.00
C LYS A 373 -18.70 14.42 21.89
#